data_3f143bfc3c0f5b13a3c2a7c6686f1d81
#
_entry.id   3f143bfc3c0f5b13a3c2a7c6686f1d81
#
_cell.length_a   1.000
_cell.length_b   1.000
_cell.length_c   1.000
_cell.angle_alpha   90.00
_cell.angle_beta   90.00
_cell.angle_gamma   90.00
#
_symmetry.space_group_name_H-M   'P 1'
#
loop_
_entity.id
_entity.type
_entity.pdbx_description
1 polymer ?
#
loop_
_entity_poly.entity_id
_entity_poly.type
_entity_poly.pdbx_seq_one_letter_code
_entity_poly.pdbx_strand_id
1 'polypeptide(L)'
;MFTQEQKTESLRKALIEAGYDMASSQAESMEEDTESWGEDMIEGRINPKCIDIRDQASHSFYNNELDIWFEPDEEIFPEGCGEWGLNGLVETNGISDDEVFDLLYEGANNYINEIYGKDWKEKYPEPKSE
;
A
#
# COMPACT_ATOMS: atom_id res chain seq x y z
N MET A 1 -28.71 3.36 7.35
CA MET A 1 -27.87 2.21 7.70
C MET A 1 -27.13 1.70 6.46
N PHE A 2 -25.86 1.41 6.62
CA PHE A 2 -25.06 0.92 5.50
C PHE A 2 -25.20 -0.58 5.33
N THR A 3 -25.24 -1.04 4.06
CA THR A 3 -25.32 -2.47 3.77
C THR A 3 -23.93 -3.11 3.92
N GLN A 4 -23.89 -4.44 4.00
CA GLN A 4 -22.62 -5.17 4.06
C GLN A 4 -21.77 -4.87 2.81
N GLU A 5 -22.40 -4.78 1.65
CA GLU A 5 -21.72 -4.45 0.40
C GLU A 5 -21.06 -3.06 0.45
N GLN A 6 -21.77 -2.07 1.00
CA GLN A 6 -21.24 -0.72 1.15
C GLN A 6 -20.04 -0.71 2.11
N LYS A 7 -20.12 -1.44 3.22
CA LYS A 7 -19.03 -1.55 4.18
C LYS A 7 -17.79 -2.19 3.57
N THR A 8 -17.99 -3.30 2.87
CA THR A 8 -16.89 -4.02 2.22
C THR A 8 -16.22 -3.15 1.15
N GLU A 9 -17.00 -2.46 0.34
CA GLU A 9 -16.48 -1.58 -0.70
C GLU A 9 -15.69 -0.41 -0.11
N SER A 10 -16.18 0.16 0.99
CA SER A 10 -15.48 1.24 1.69
C SER A 10 -14.12 0.76 2.21
N LEU A 11 -14.06 -0.45 2.78
CA LEU A 11 -12.80 -1.02 3.25
C LEU A 11 -11.83 -1.25 2.08
N ARG A 12 -12.33 -1.74 0.95
CA ARG A 12 -11.50 -1.95 -0.24
C ARG A 12 -10.87 -0.64 -0.71
N LYS A 13 -11.66 0.43 -0.78
CA LYS A 13 -11.15 1.75 -1.16
C LYS A 13 -10.08 2.25 -0.19
N ALA A 14 -10.32 2.08 1.11
CA ALA A 14 -9.37 2.50 2.12
C ALA A 14 -8.06 1.72 2.02
N LEU A 15 -8.14 0.43 1.71
CA LEU A 15 -6.94 -0.39 1.51
C LEU A 15 -6.15 0.04 0.28
N ILE A 16 -6.83 0.38 -0.81
CA ILE A 16 -6.16 0.91 -2.01
C ILE A 16 -5.44 2.22 -1.68
N GLU A 17 -6.09 3.12 -0.95
CA GLU A 17 -5.46 4.36 -0.51
C GLU A 17 -4.27 4.11 0.40
N ALA A 18 -4.39 3.15 1.32
CA ALA A 18 -3.28 2.79 2.21
C ALA A 18 -2.08 2.29 1.42
N GLY A 19 -2.31 1.47 0.41
CA GLY A 19 -1.25 0.98 -0.46
C GLY A 19 -0.56 2.10 -1.23
N TYR A 20 -1.33 3.06 -1.72
CA TYR A 20 -0.80 4.24 -2.38
C TYR A 20 0.11 5.03 -1.43
N ASP A 21 -0.36 5.28 -0.22
CA ASP A 21 0.40 6.02 0.78
C ASP A 21 1.67 5.29 1.20
N MET A 22 1.60 3.97 1.33
CA MET A 22 2.76 3.15 1.67
C MET A 22 3.83 3.23 0.58
N ALA A 23 3.42 3.14 -0.69
CA ALA A 23 4.35 3.24 -1.82
C ALA A 23 5.01 4.61 -1.88
N SER A 24 4.23 5.66 -1.69
CA SER A 24 4.73 7.04 -1.66
C SER A 24 5.76 7.23 -0.54
N SER A 25 5.43 6.75 0.65
CA SER A 25 6.31 6.86 1.81
C SER A 25 7.60 6.06 1.61
N GLN A 26 7.49 4.85 1.08
CA GLN A 26 8.66 4.01 0.81
C GLN A 26 9.58 4.67 -0.23
N ALA A 27 9.01 5.19 -1.31
CA ALA A 27 9.78 5.85 -2.36
C ALA A 27 10.51 7.08 -1.81
N GLU A 28 9.84 7.89 -1.01
CA GLU A 28 10.47 9.06 -0.39
C GLU A 28 11.64 8.66 0.52
N SER A 29 11.43 7.61 1.32
CA SER A 29 12.48 7.12 2.21
C SER A 29 13.69 6.62 1.45
N MET A 30 13.47 5.90 0.34
CA MET A 30 14.56 5.41 -0.51
C MET A 30 15.29 6.55 -1.21
N GLU A 31 14.56 7.59 -1.65
CA GLU A 31 15.16 8.75 -2.29
C GLU A 31 16.01 9.56 -1.31
N GLU A 32 15.62 9.61 -0.04
CA GLU A 32 16.39 10.27 1.01
C GLU A 32 17.67 9.50 1.35
N ASP A 33 17.63 8.18 1.19
CA ASP A 33 18.78 7.30 1.48
C ASP A 33 19.55 6.97 0.20
N THR A 34 20.02 8.02 -0.49
CA THR A 34 20.76 7.87 -1.75
C THR A 34 22.04 7.08 -1.58
N GLU A 35 22.61 7.05 -0.39
CA GLU A 35 23.83 6.30 -0.14
C GLU A 35 23.61 4.79 -0.33
N SER A 36 22.47 4.28 0.14
CA SER A 36 22.14 2.87 -0.02
C SER A 36 21.52 2.55 -1.39
N TRP A 37 20.80 3.47 -1.98
CA TRP A 37 20.00 3.23 -3.20
C TRP A 37 20.54 3.94 -4.43
N GLY A 38 21.71 4.58 -4.33
CA GLY A 38 22.26 5.38 -5.43
C GLY A 38 22.33 4.68 -6.78
N GLU A 39 22.69 3.39 -6.79
CA GLU A 39 22.79 2.61 -8.02
C GLU A 39 21.43 2.30 -8.64
N ASP A 40 20.38 2.32 -7.82
CA ASP A 40 19.00 2.05 -8.26
C ASP A 40 18.22 3.34 -8.50
N MET A 41 18.87 4.49 -8.42
CA MET A 41 18.26 5.78 -8.71
C MET A 41 18.35 6.08 -10.21
N ILE A 42 17.27 6.57 -10.77
CA ILE A 42 17.19 6.95 -12.19
C ILE A 42 16.62 8.36 -12.26
N GLU A 43 17.40 9.27 -12.85
CA GLU A 43 17.01 10.68 -12.98
C GLU A 43 16.65 11.35 -11.63
N GLY A 44 17.35 10.94 -10.56
CA GLY A 44 17.13 11.51 -9.23
C GLY A 44 15.96 10.90 -8.47
N ARG A 45 15.38 9.82 -9.00
CA ARG A 45 14.27 9.10 -8.37
C ARG A 45 14.62 7.63 -8.21
N ILE A 46 14.01 6.99 -7.22
CA ILE A 46 14.20 5.55 -7.05
C ILE A 46 13.60 4.79 -8.25
N ASN A 47 14.26 3.71 -8.66
CA ASN A 47 13.72 2.82 -9.67
C ASN A 47 12.42 2.20 -9.10
N PRO A 48 11.26 2.40 -9.78
CA PRO A 48 9.98 1.92 -9.23
C PRO A 48 9.93 0.40 -9.04
N LYS A 49 10.76 -0.35 -9.75
CA LYS A 49 10.83 -1.80 -9.57
C LYS A 49 11.47 -2.21 -8.25
N CYS A 50 12.12 -1.27 -7.55
CA CYS A 50 12.68 -1.52 -6.21
C CYS A 50 11.63 -1.38 -5.12
N ILE A 51 10.46 -0.83 -5.41
CA ILE A 51 9.38 -0.64 -4.44
C ILE A 51 8.65 -1.97 -4.24
N ASP A 52 8.84 -2.58 -3.07
CA ASP A 52 8.21 -3.86 -2.74
C ASP A 52 7.18 -3.68 -1.64
N ILE A 53 5.96 -3.36 -2.05
CA ILE A 53 4.86 -3.14 -1.11
C ILE A 53 4.34 -4.44 -0.53
N ARG A 54 4.36 -5.53 -1.31
CA ARG A 54 3.82 -6.80 -0.84
C ARG A 54 4.55 -7.31 0.39
N ASP A 55 5.86 -7.27 0.40
CA ASP A 55 6.66 -7.70 1.55
C ASP A 55 6.46 -6.76 2.73
N GLN A 56 6.53 -5.45 2.49
CA GLN A 56 6.32 -4.45 3.52
C GLN A 56 4.91 -4.54 4.11
N ALA A 57 3.90 -4.71 3.25
CA ALA A 57 2.51 -4.81 3.68
C ALA A 57 2.29 -6.05 4.54
N SER A 58 2.87 -7.17 4.17
CA SER A 58 2.78 -8.40 4.95
C SER A 58 3.32 -8.21 6.36
N HIS A 59 4.51 -7.62 6.46
CA HIS A 59 5.14 -7.34 7.74
C HIS A 59 4.27 -6.38 8.58
N SER A 60 3.85 -5.27 7.97
CA SER A 60 3.04 -4.25 8.65
C SER A 60 1.69 -4.78 9.10
N PHE A 61 1.06 -5.61 8.25
CA PHE A 61 -0.25 -6.20 8.54
C PHE A 61 -0.18 -7.09 9.78
N TYR A 62 0.79 -7.99 9.82
CA TYR A 62 0.92 -8.93 10.93
C TYR A 62 1.44 -8.29 12.22
N ASN A 63 2.10 -7.14 12.13
CA ASN A 63 2.56 -6.39 13.29
C ASN A 63 1.66 -5.22 13.65
N ASN A 64 0.49 -5.12 13.01
CA ASN A 64 -0.49 -4.05 13.23
C ASN A 64 0.00 -2.64 12.86
N GLU A 65 1.13 -2.52 12.19
CA GLU A 65 1.66 -1.23 11.74
C GLU A 65 0.83 -0.64 10.61
N LEU A 66 0.12 -1.51 9.88
CA LEU A 66 -0.72 -1.06 8.76
C LEU A 66 -1.85 -0.14 9.22
N ASP A 67 -2.26 -0.25 10.49
CA ASP A 67 -3.29 0.63 11.06
C ASP A 67 -2.90 2.11 10.96
N ILE A 68 -1.59 2.41 10.90
CA ILE A 68 -1.07 3.77 10.76
C ILE A 68 -1.46 4.36 9.40
N TRP A 69 -1.52 3.51 8.38
CA TRP A 69 -1.77 3.93 7.00
C TRP A 69 -3.24 3.79 6.60
N PHE A 70 -4.00 2.97 7.31
CA PHE A 70 -5.37 2.64 6.98
C PHE A 70 -6.34 3.59 7.68
N GLU A 71 -7.10 4.33 6.89
CA GLU A 71 -8.11 5.27 7.41
C GLU A 71 -9.49 4.86 6.89
N PRO A 72 -10.24 4.07 7.68
CA PRO A 72 -11.58 3.68 7.25
C PRO A 72 -12.52 4.89 7.25
N ASP A 73 -13.56 4.82 6.41
CA ASP A 73 -14.56 5.89 6.32
C ASP A 73 -15.24 6.08 7.68
N GLU A 74 -15.12 7.27 8.25
CA GLU A 74 -15.65 7.58 9.58
C GLU A 74 -17.18 7.52 9.66
N GLU A 75 -17.88 7.75 8.55
CA GLU A 75 -19.34 7.64 8.53
C GLU A 75 -19.80 6.19 8.61
N ILE A 76 -19.06 5.30 7.97
CA ILE A 76 -19.37 3.88 7.92
C ILE A 76 -18.78 3.14 9.12
N PHE A 77 -17.59 3.54 9.55
CA PHE A 77 -16.86 2.94 10.65
C PHE A 77 -16.49 4.03 11.67
N PRO A 78 -17.47 4.52 12.47
CA PRO A 78 -17.22 5.62 13.40
C PRO A 78 -16.14 5.34 14.44
N GLU A 79 -15.94 4.07 14.77
CA GLU A 79 -14.93 3.63 15.74
C GLU A 79 -13.56 3.36 15.10
N GLY A 80 -13.45 3.59 13.77
CA GLY A 80 -12.22 3.33 13.05
C GLY A 80 -11.86 1.86 13.05
N CYS A 81 -10.60 1.53 13.27
CA CYS A 81 -10.15 0.14 13.33
C CYS A 81 -10.59 -0.57 14.63
N GLY A 82 -11.01 0.20 15.62
CA GLY A 82 -11.48 -0.35 16.89
C GLY A 82 -10.39 -1.08 17.67
N GLU A 83 -10.83 -1.88 18.63
CA GLU A 83 -9.94 -2.62 19.52
C GLU A 83 -9.12 -3.69 18.80
N TRP A 84 -9.68 -4.24 17.74
CA TRP A 84 -9.06 -5.35 16.99
C TRP A 84 -8.19 -4.89 15.81
N GLY A 85 -8.15 -3.57 15.56
CA GLY A 85 -7.37 -3.03 14.47
C GLY A 85 -7.90 -3.42 13.10
N LEU A 86 -7.06 -3.27 12.09
CA LEU A 86 -7.40 -3.60 10.71
C LEU A 86 -7.79 -5.07 10.55
N ASN A 87 -7.09 -5.97 11.24
CA ASN A 87 -7.36 -7.41 11.16
C ASN A 87 -8.82 -7.72 11.53
N GLY A 88 -9.33 -7.09 12.59
CA GLY A 88 -10.71 -7.28 13.01
C GLY A 88 -11.72 -6.81 11.98
N LEU A 89 -11.46 -5.64 11.38
CA LEU A 89 -12.35 -5.09 10.35
C LEU A 89 -12.40 -5.96 9.10
N VAL A 90 -11.25 -6.39 8.60
CA VAL A 90 -11.23 -7.18 7.35
C VAL A 90 -11.86 -8.56 7.57
N GLU A 91 -11.58 -9.19 8.71
CA GLU A 91 -12.16 -10.49 9.02
C GLU A 91 -13.69 -10.41 9.17
N THR A 92 -14.18 -9.41 9.90
CA THR A 92 -15.60 -9.22 10.14
C THR A 92 -16.37 -8.95 8.83
N ASN A 93 -15.71 -8.29 7.86
CA ASN A 93 -16.34 -7.95 6.59
C ASN A 93 -16.01 -8.94 5.46
N GLY A 94 -15.40 -10.06 5.79
CA GLY A 94 -15.20 -11.15 4.85
C GLY A 94 -14.12 -10.92 3.81
N ILE A 95 -13.16 -10.05 4.10
CA ILE A 95 -12.03 -9.80 3.21
C ILE A 95 -10.89 -10.73 3.64
N SER A 96 -10.34 -11.49 2.68
CA SER A 96 -9.23 -12.39 2.97
C SER A 96 -7.90 -11.63 3.00
N ASP A 97 -6.90 -12.23 3.63
CA ASP A 97 -5.55 -11.65 3.67
C ASP A 97 -4.99 -11.43 2.26
N ASP A 98 -5.22 -12.40 1.37
CA ASP A 98 -4.78 -12.27 -0.02
C ASP A 98 -5.41 -11.07 -0.70
N GLU A 99 -6.70 -10.84 -0.47
CA GLU A 99 -7.39 -9.68 -1.03
C GLU A 99 -6.83 -8.37 -0.46
N VAL A 100 -6.51 -8.36 0.84
CA VAL A 100 -5.89 -7.18 1.47
C VAL A 100 -4.59 -6.83 0.74
N PHE A 101 -3.71 -7.80 0.54
CA PHE A 101 -2.43 -7.56 -0.12
C PHE A 101 -2.61 -7.14 -1.58
N ASP A 102 -3.56 -7.75 -2.29
CA ASP A 102 -3.85 -7.38 -3.67
C ASP A 102 -4.33 -5.93 -3.79
N LEU A 103 -5.17 -5.48 -2.84
CA LEU A 103 -5.66 -4.11 -2.83
C LEU A 103 -4.55 -3.11 -2.49
N LEU A 104 -3.70 -3.46 -1.54
CA LEU A 104 -2.55 -2.63 -1.20
C LEU A 104 -1.60 -2.50 -2.39
N TYR A 105 -1.38 -3.61 -3.10
CA TYR A 105 -0.54 -3.62 -4.29
C TYR A 105 -1.15 -2.77 -5.40
N GLU A 106 -2.48 -2.83 -5.57
CA GLU A 106 -3.19 -1.98 -6.53
C GLU A 106 -2.94 -0.50 -6.23
N GLY A 107 -3.06 -0.10 -4.96
CA GLY A 107 -2.79 1.28 -4.55
C GLY A 107 -1.36 1.69 -4.83
N ALA A 108 -0.40 0.81 -4.55
CA ALA A 108 1.00 1.05 -4.84
C ALA A 108 1.24 1.26 -6.34
N ASN A 109 0.62 0.43 -7.17
CA ASN A 109 0.72 0.57 -8.62
C ASN A 109 0.09 1.88 -9.11
N ASN A 110 -1.00 2.31 -8.48
CA ASN A 110 -1.61 3.60 -8.81
C ASN A 110 -0.64 4.76 -8.57
N TYR A 111 0.08 4.72 -7.44
CA TYR A 111 1.10 5.71 -7.15
C TYR A 111 2.22 5.69 -8.20
N ILE A 112 2.74 4.51 -8.50
CA ILE A 112 3.84 4.36 -9.45
C ILE A 112 3.40 4.82 -10.85
N ASN A 113 2.21 4.44 -11.28
CA ASN A 113 1.68 4.87 -12.58
C ASN A 113 1.52 6.39 -12.66
N GLU A 114 1.12 7.02 -11.56
CA GLU A 114 0.95 8.47 -11.52
C GLU A 114 2.28 9.21 -11.64
N ILE A 115 3.31 8.72 -10.94
CA ILE A 115 4.61 9.40 -10.86
C ILE A 115 5.54 9.02 -12.02
N TYR A 116 5.55 7.75 -12.42
CA TYR A 116 6.51 7.21 -13.39
C TYR A 116 5.90 6.94 -14.77
N GLY A 117 4.57 6.93 -14.88
CA GLY A 117 3.87 6.61 -16.12
C GLY A 117 3.39 5.16 -16.15
N LYS A 118 2.33 4.89 -16.93
CA LYS A 118 1.73 3.56 -17.01
C LYS A 118 2.65 2.50 -17.61
N ASP A 119 3.65 2.92 -18.36
CA ASP A 119 4.60 2.03 -19.02
C ASP A 119 5.90 1.84 -18.24
N TRP A 120 5.89 2.14 -16.95
CA TRP A 120 7.09 2.07 -16.11
C TRP A 120 7.73 0.69 -16.08
N LYS A 121 6.93 -0.37 -16.19
CA LYS A 121 7.47 -1.74 -16.18
C LYS A 121 8.37 -2.01 -17.38
N GLU A 122 8.12 -1.35 -18.48
CA GLU A 122 8.90 -1.48 -19.71
C GLU A 122 10.05 -0.47 -19.77
N LYS A 123 9.86 0.70 -19.14
CA LYS A 123 10.81 1.80 -19.15
C LYS A 123 12.03 1.61 -18.25
N TYR A 124 11.82 0.96 -17.10
CA TYR A 124 12.85 0.89 -16.07
C TYR A 124 13.46 -0.51 -16.02
N PRO A 125 14.78 -0.61 -15.80
CA PRO A 125 15.45 -1.90 -15.74
C PRO A 125 15.13 -2.64 -14.45
N GLU A 126 15.29 -3.97 -14.45
CA GLU A 126 15.18 -4.74 -13.24
C GLU A 126 16.25 -4.31 -12.23
N PRO A 127 15.92 -4.25 -10.94
CA PRO A 127 16.93 -3.93 -9.93
C PRO A 127 18.00 -5.02 -9.89
N LYS A 128 19.22 -4.59 -9.55
CA LYS A 128 20.32 -5.53 -9.44
C LYS A 128 20.03 -6.48 -8.27
N SER A 129 20.05 -7.78 -8.53
CA SER A 129 19.94 -8.77 -7.48
C SER A 129 21.35 -9.18 -7.03
N GLU A 130 21.48 -9.29 -5.72
CA GLU A 130 22.75 -9.75 -5.15
C GLU A 130 22.87 -11.26 -5.25
#